data_be595ffe877cdca7f40d630302cc6809
#
_entry.id   be595ffe877cdca7f40d630302cc6809
#
_cell.length_a   1.000
_cell.length_b   1.000
_cell.length_c   1.000
_cell.angle_alpha   90.00
_cell.angle_beta   90.00
_cell.angle_gamma   90.00
#
_symmetry.space_group_name_H-M   'P 1'
#
loop_
_entity.id
_entity.type
_entity.pdbx_description
1 polymer ?
#
loop_
_entity_poly.entity_id
_entity_poly.type
_entity_poly.pdbx_seq_one_letter_code
_entity_poly.pdbx_strand_id
1 'polypeptide(L)'
;MPYLTTVSPAGGASIANLSFVSVVPPRFAASHAAVRRHLRNGIDGSVISEPLFVGYRTTSLSPTSTPDRASFYTYERFLATLLFLAIILACGLMPMQPDTLWQLRAGRDMWQSQHVLLTDVYSHTAYGSFWPNHEWLAEVIYYAMYRFGGLPMVTLFATALIAGGWAITWRLAKGPVRAVFAWTALALVPASLWWEPRPHAFSLLFVMTTVFLLVRRRYLWLPLVFVVWANCHGGVLLGFVILAAGLGVRTLMAPRVWWQAALIGLGCVLAATATPLGLSFWTEIPKSLMRIHSYPIDEWRRPNVMDVHELLFWVIAIAFCGTLFRKRRTLSGAAAGDLTLYACALAVLPTAILAVRNVGPFLMIAVPAMTSLVLVRRERAARRETQRPLLNLAVMSSAAIAVTMTIVWAYRNEIPHLHWAPVPASALVALGQCPDNLYNRYDEGGYLVWFAPDRKVFLDGRQDPYPPDLMRDHIRMETVGGDYKAAFSRYGIHCAYLPAVSPTVAQLSTSGWKTLYHDSQWVVLRD
;
A
#
# COMPACT_ATOMS: atom_id res chain seq x y z
N MET A 1 -3.62 3.54 -33.36
CA MET A 1 -3.08 4.47 -34.39
C MET A 1 -1.64 4.76 -34.02
N PRO A 2 -0.71 4.59 -34.96
CA PRO A 2 0.72 4.56 -34.71
C PRO A 2 1.36 5.93 -34.95
N TYR A 3 2.42 6.25 -34.20
CA TYR A 3 3.49 7.12 -34.70
C TYR A 3 4.85 6.53 -34.31
N LEU A 4 5.46 5.92 -35.29
CA LEU A 4 6.89 5.72 -35.42
C LEU A 4 7.52 7.05 -35.85
N THR A 5 8.55 7.52 -35.16
CA THR A 5 9.58 8.38 -35.73
C THR A 5 10.94 7.90 -35.26
N THR A 6 11.68 7.45 -36.25
CA THR A 6 13.11 7.15 -36.27
C THR A 6 13.92 8.43 -36.07
N VAL A 7 14.95 8.40 -35.20
CA VAL A 7 16.11 9.31 -35.28
C VAL A 7 17.40 8.51 -35.07
N SER A 8 18.27 8.60 -36.05
CA SER A 8 19.62 8.05 -36.11
C SER A 8 20.65 8.99 -35.44
N PRO A 9 21.86 8.51 -35.09
CA PRO A 9 22.77 9.18 -34.18
C PRO A 9 23.85 10.01 -34.90
N ALA A 10 24.26 11.12 -34.28
CA ALA A 10 25.59 11.68 -34.52
C ALA A 10 25.97 12.72 -33.44
N GLY A 11 27.20 12.69 -32.99
CA GLY A 11 27.89 13.85 -32.44
C GLY A 11 28.44 13.69 -31.04
N GLY A 12 29.70 13.29 -30.92
CA GLY A 12 30.49 13.39 -29.68
C GLY A 12 30.92 14.83 -29.36
N ALA A 13 31.06 15.11 -28.08
CA ALA A 13 31.95 16.19 -27.56
C ALA A 13 32.28 15.93 -26.07
N SER A 14 33.50 15.63 -25.86
CA SER A 14 34.49 16.28 -24.98
C SER A 14 34.14 16.55 -23.51
N ILE A 15 34.91 15.86 -22.70
CA ILE A 15 35.06 16.02 -21.24
C ILE A 15 35.70 17.38 -20.94
N ALA A 16 35.11 18.19 -20.07
CA ALA A 16 35.76 19.34 -19.45
C ALA A 16 35.74 19.18 -17.93
N ASN A 17 36.93 19.19 -17.37
CA ASN A 17 37.28 19.22 -15.94
C ASN A 17 36.56 20.33 -15.18
N LEU A 18 35.98 20.04 -14.06
CA LEU A 18 35.61 21.02 -13.03
C LEU A 18 36.32 20.71 -11.73
N SER A 19 37.27 21.61 -11.43
CA SER A 19 38.11 21.64 -10.23
C SER A 19 37.26 21.91 -8.97
N PHE A 20 37.51 21.15 -7.92
CA PHE A 20 37.02 21.43 -6.57
C PHE A 20 37.78 22.62 -5.97
N VAL A 21 37.06 23.67 -5.61
CA VAL A 21 37.55 24.73 -4.73
C VAL A 21 37.00 24.48 -3.33
N SER A 22 37.90 24.16 -2.41
CA SER A 22 37.62 24.06 -0.98
C SER A 22 37.51 25.45 -0.37
N VAL A 23 36.36 25.81 0.20
CA VAL A 23 36.19 26.98 1.04
C VAL A 23 35.99 26.55 2.47
N VAL A 24 36.94 26.83 3.31
CA VAL A 24 36.90 26.72 4.78
C VAL A 24 36.26 27.99 5.34
N PRO A 25 35.25 27.93 6.21
CA PRO A 25 34.78 29.10 6.94
C PRO A 25 35.46 29.23 8.32
N PRO A 26 35.60 30.46 8.85
CA PRO A 26 36.41 30.77 10.01
C PRO A 26 35.68 30.47 11.35
N ARG A 27 36.52 30.20 12.34
CA ARG A 27 36.19 30.05 13.77
C ARG A 27 35.61 31.34 14.34
N PHE A 28 34.51 31.25 15.09
CA PHE A 28 34.15 32.24 16.10
C PHE A 28 34.34 31.62 17.49
N ALA A 29 35.21 32.31 18.23
CA ALA A 29 35.47 32.08 19.66
C ALA A 29 34.71 33.11 20.50
N ALA A 30 34.30 32.65 21.68
CA ALA A 30 34.10 33.40 22.93
C ALA A 30 32.92 34.40 23.04
N SER A 31 32.00 34.12 23.98
CA SER A 31 31.94 34.91 25.21
C SER A 31 31.07 34.20 26.27
N HIS A 32 31.75 33.67 27.29
CA HIS A 32 31.20 33.44 28.62
C HIS A 32 31.27 34.77 29.36
N ALA A 33 30.13 35.34 29.75
CA ALA A 33 29.97 36.15 30.96
C ALA A 33 28.56 36.75 31.01
N ALA A 34 27.94 36.61 32.16
CA ALA A 34 26.75 37.29 32.65
C ALA A 34 25.49 36.39 32.89
N VAL A 35 25.50 35.56 33.90
CA VAL A 35 24.40 35.37 34.84
C VAL A 35 24.96 34.84 36.17
N ARG A 36 25.51 35.73 36.97
CA ARG A 36 25.61 35.59 38.44
C ARG A 36 25.41 36.96 39.06
N ARG A 37 24.18 37.27 39.43
CA ARG A 37 23.78 38.25 40.47
C ARG A 37 22.27 38.25 40.56
N HIS A 38 21.76 37.62 41.61
CA HIS A 38 20.61 38.03 42.42
C HIS A 38 20.21 36.87 43.35
N LEU A 39 21.01 36.73 44.39
CA LEU A 39 20.65 36.06 45.63
C LEU A 39 21.41 36.72 46.77
N ARG A 40 20.83 37.76 47.37
CA ARG A 40 21.14 38.22 48.74
C ARG A 40 20.16 39.34 49.09
N ASN A 41 19.57 39.20 50.26
CA ASN A 41 18.75 40.14 51.04
C ASN A 41 17.26 39.80 50.93
N GLY A 42 16.51 39.58 52.02
CA GLY A 42 16.85 39.63 53.42
C GLY A 42 15.57 39.16 54.16
N ILE A 43 15.79 38.51 55.28
CA ILE A 43 14.76 38.09 56.23
C ILE A 43 14.28 39.36 56.95
N ASP A 44 12.96 39.57 57.03
CA ASP A 44 12.41 40.28 58.17
C ASP A 44 11.00 39.77 58.50
N GLY A 45 10.80 39.47 59.74
CA GLY A 45 9.59 38.90 60.27
C GLY A 45 8.65 39.96 60.82
N SER A 46 7.36 39.74 60.66
CA SER A 46 6.36 40.27 61.56
C SER A 46 5.12 39.35 61.57
N VAL A 47 4.90 38.80 62.74
CA VAL A 47 3.70 38.04 63.15
C VAL A 47 2.55 39.00 63.30
N ILE A 48 1.42 38.76 62.62
CA ILE A 48 0.10 39.25 63.01
C ILE A 48 -0.88 38.08 62.80
N SER A 49 -1.44 37.69 63.94
CA SER A 49 -2.52 36.75 64.13
C SER A 49 -3.88 37.37 63.80
N GLU A 50 -4.66 36.72 62.97
CA GLU A 50 -6.11 36.92 62.88
C GLU A 50 -6.88 35.61 62.66
N PRO A 51 -8.16 35.52 63.08
CA PRO A 51 -8.76 34.30 63.57
C PRO A 51 -9.45 33.49 62.46
N LEU A 52 -9.42 32.15 62.60
CA LEU A 52 -10.18 31.15 61.89
C LEU A 52 -11.69 31.40 61.91
N PHE A 53 -12.26 31.84 60.75
CA PHE A 53 -13.67 31.65 60.47
C PHE A 53 -13.83 30.39 59.59
N VAL A 54 -14.33 29.31 60.20
CA VAL A 54 -14.76 28.10 59.49
C VAL A 54 -16.12 28.37 58.87
N GLY A 55 -16.11 28.82 57.62
CA GLY A 55 -17.31 28.89 56.78
C GLY A 55 -17.58 27.54 56.12
N TYR A 56 -18.55 26.77 56.63
CA TYR A 56 -19.11 25.62 55.90
C TYR A 56 -19.73 26.12 54.60
N ARG A 57 -19.02 25.93 53.48
CA ARG A 57 -19.64 25.96 52.15
C ARG A 57 -20.32 24.63 51.91
N THR A 58 -21.61 24.59 51.97
CA THR A 58 -22.43 23.52 51.40
C THR A 58 -22.19 23.53 49.90
N THR A 59 -21.34 22.64 49.44
CA THR A 59 -21.26 22.30 48.00
C THR A 59 -22.56 21.61 47.65
N SER A 60 -23.46 22.33 46.98
CA SER A 60 -24.56 21.73 46.22
C SER A 60 -23.95 20.77 45.24
N LEU A 61 -24.20 19.47 45.41
CA LEU A 61 -23.95 18.45 44.41
C LEU A 61 -24.75 18.85 43.17
N SER A 62 -24.07 19.43 42.18
CA SER A 62 -24.63 19.56 40.84
C SER A 62 -25.04 18.18 40.37
N PRO A 63 -26.24 18.02 39.76
CA PRO A 63 -26.68 16.73 39.25
C PRO A 63 -25.64 16.22 38.29
N THR A 64 -25.21 14.97 38.46
CA THR A 64 -24.35 14.23 37.54
C THR A 64 -24.92 14.39 36.14
N SER A 65 -24.28 15.20 35.31
CA SER A 65 -24.66 15.34 33.92
C SER A 65 -24.51 13.95 33.26
N THR A 66 -25.64 13.33 32.96
CA THR A 66 -25.66 12.19 32.04
C THR A 66 -24.85 12.58 30.82
N PRO A 67 -23.91 11.74 30.36
CA PRO A 67 -23.11 12.06 29.17
C PRO A 67 -24.09 12.36 28.03
N ASP A 68 -24.04 13.59 27.55
CA ASP A 68 -24.96 14.11 26.55
C ASP A 68 -24.83 13.25 25.28
N ARG A 69 -25.84 12.42 24.97
CA ARG A 69 -25.87 11.58 23.74
C ARG A 69 -25.66 12.43 22.48
N ALA A 70 -25.95 13.72 22.54
CA ALA A 70 -25.67 14.67 21.47
C ALA A 70 -24.17 14.85 21.16
N SER A 71 -23.26 14.56 22.12
CA SER A 71 -21.81 14.66 21.91
C SER A 71 -21.22 13.54 21.02
N PHE A 72 -21.96 12.45 20.77
CA PHE A 72 -21.47 11.34 19.95
C PHE A 72 -21.44 11.65 18.46
N TYR A 73 -22.37 12.45 17.93
CA TYR A 73 -22.51 12.75 16.50
C TYR A 73 -21.84 14.09 16.14
N THR A 74 -20.55 14.22 16.48
CA THR A 74 -19.77 15.42 16.18
C THR A 74 -19.53 15.58 14.66
N TYR A 75 -19.26 16.79 14.23
CA TYR A 75 -18.94 17.10 12.83
C TYR A 75 -17.66 16.38 12.36
N GLU A 76 -16.69 16.17 13.25
CA GLU A 76 -15.48 15.39 12.95
C GLU A 76 -15.82 13.92 12.62
N ARG A 77 -16.65 13.28 13.46
CA ARG A 77 -17.09 11.90 13.21
C ARG A 77 -17.92 11.79 11.95
N PHE A 78 -18.75 12.80 11.67
CA PHE A 78 -19.52 12.87 10.44
C PHE A 78 -18.62 12.84 9.19
N LEU A 79 -17.61 13.74 9.13
CA LEU A 79 -16.69 13.77 8.00
C LEU A 79 -15.83 12.49 7.91
N ALA A 80 -15.35 11.98 9.05
CA ALA A 80 -14.62 10.71 9.08
C ALA A 80 -15.48 9.56 8.52
N THR A 81 -16.74 9.46 8.95
CA THR A 81 -17.66 8.40 8.46
C THR A 81 -17.83 8.49 6.93
N LEU A 82 -18.01 9.68 6.37
CA LEU A 82 -18.15 9.84 4.91
C LEU A 82 -16.88 9.36 4.17
N LEU A 83 -15.68 9.66 4.69
CA LEU A 83 -14.42 9.15 4.12
C LEU A 83 -14.34 7.63 4.18
N PHE A 84 -14.67 7.03 5.33
CA PHE A 84 -14.61 5.57 5.46
C PHE A 84 -15.67 4.86 4.63
N LEU A 85 -16.85 5.45 4.46
CA LEU A 85 -17.86 4.93 3.53
C LEU A 85 -17.39 5.00 2.07
N ALA A 86 -16.67 6.06 1.69
CA ALA A 86 -16.05 6.14 0.36
C ALA A 86 -14.97 5.06 0.16
N ILE A 87 -14.14 4.78 1.19
CA ILE A 87 -13.16 3.69 1.15
C ILE A 87 -13.86 2.32 1.01
N ILE A 88 -14.91 2.08 1.81
CA ILE A 88 -15.68 0.83 1.75
C ILE A 88 -16.32 0.65 0.37
N LEU A 89 -16.88 1.72 -0.19
CA LEU A 89 -17.48 1.68 -1.52
C LEU A 89 -16.42 1.37 -2.60
N ALA A 90 -15.29 2.09 -2.58
CA ALA A 90 -14.21 1.89 -3.55
C ALA A 90 -13.66 0.47 -3.50
N CYS A 91 -13.32 -0.05 -2.31
CA CYS A 91 -12.84 -1.43 -2.16
C CYS A 91 -13.91 -2.46 -2.49
N GLY A 92 -15.17 -2.21 -2.10
CA GLY A 92 -16.29 -3.14 -2.34
C GLY A 92 -16.66 -3.28 -3.81
N LEU A 93 -16.32 -2.29 -4.64
CA LEU A 93 -16.54 -2.30 -6.09
C LEU A 93 -15.29 -2.68 -6.90
N MET A 94 -14.15 -2.94 -6.24
CA MET A 94 -12.95 -3.41 -6.93
C MET A 94 -13.16 -4.81 -7.51
N PRO A 95 -12.74 -5.03 -8.77
CA PRO A 95 -12.80 -6.36 -9.37
C PRO A 95 -11.84 -7.32 -8.66
N MET A 96 -12.23 -8.61 -8.66
CA MET A 96 -11.35 -9.67 -8.19
C MET A 96 -10.24 -9.89 -9.23
N GLN A 97 -9.00 -9.76 -8.79
CA GLN A 97 -7.84 -9.94 -9.67
C GLN A 97 -7.42 -11.41 -9.77
N PRO A 98 -6.77 -11.82 -10.86
CA PRO A 98 -6.22 -13.17 -11.01
C PRO A 98 -5.27 -13.53 -9.86
N ASP A 99 -4.48 -12.57 -9.40
CA ASP A 99 -3.55 -12.78 -8.29
C ASP A 99 -4.24 -13.17 -6.99
N THR A 100 -5.37 -12.58 -6.67
CA THR A 100 -6.15 -12.97 -5.48
C THR A 100 -6.52 -14.45 -5.52
N LEU A 101 -6.82 -14.98 -6.70
CA LEU A 101 -7.30 -16.36 -6.85
C LEU A 101 -6.18 -17.39 -6.75
N TRP A 102 -5.02 -17.17 -7.36
CA TRP A 102 -3.88 -18.08 -7.13
C TRP A 102 -3.37 -18.01 -5.68
N GLN A 103 -3.43 -16.82 -5.04
CA GLN A 103 -3.09 -16.66 -3.62
C GLN A 103 -4.07 -17.42 -2.72
N LEU A 104 -5.38 -17.38 -3.03
CA LEU A 104 -6.35 -18.21 -2.31
C LEU A 104 -6.09 -19.70 -2.51
N ARG A 105 -5.67 -20.12 -3.72
CA ARG A 105 -5.30 -21.51 -3.99
C ARG A 105 -4.08 -21.92 -3.18
N ALA A 106 -3.02 -21.13 -3.17
CA ALA A 106 -1.82 -21.38 -2.40
C ALA A 106 -2.15 -21.44 -0.89
N GLY A 107 -2.93 -20.49 -0.40
CA GLY A 107 -3.41 -20.49 0.98
C GLY A 107 -4.22 -21.74 1.34
N ARG A 108 -5.08 -22.22 0.43
CA ARG A 108 -5.82 -23.48 0.60
C ARG A 108 -4.91 -24.68 0.73
N ASP A 109 -3.97 -24.79 -0.19
CA ASP A 109 -3.10 -25.96 -0.27
C ASP A 109 -2.13 -25.98 0.94
N MET A 110 -1.63 -24.83 1.39
CA MET A 110 -0.88 -24.71 2.64
C MET A 110 -1.72 -25.00 3.89
N TRP A 111 -2.98 -24.55 3.91
CA TRP A 111 -3.91 -24.85 5.00
C TRP A 111 -4.18 -26.35 5.12
N GLN A 112 -4.33 -27.04 4.01
CA GLN A 112 -4.60 -28.48 3.96
C GLN A 112 -3.36 -29.33 4.26
N SER A 113 -2.21 -28.96 3.69
CA SER A 113 -0.95 -29.72 3.87
C SER A 113 -0.22 -29.41 5.19
N GLN A 114 -0.55 -28.28 5.84
CA GLN A 114 0.15 -27.73 7.01
C GLN A 114 1.65 -27.46 6.75
N HIS A 115 2.03 -27.22 5.49
CA HIS A 115 3.39 -26.91 5.05
C HIS A 115 3.37 -25.65 4.17
N VAL A 116 4.41 -24.83 4.30
CA VAL A 116 4.59 -23.67 3.42
C VAL A 116 5.09 -24.13 2.06
N LEU A 117 4.42 -23.69 1.00
CA LEU A 117 4.81 -23.99 -0.37
C LEU A 117 6.00 -23.12 -0.77
N LEU A 118 7.15 -23.75 -1.00
CA LEU A 118 8.38 -23.10 -1.48
C LEU A 118 8.82 -23.63 -2.86
N THR A 119 7.94 -24.36 -3.52
CA THR A 119 8.15 -24.86 -4.89
C THR A 119 6.90 -24.65 -5.72
N ASP A 120 7.07 -24.42 -7.02
CA ASP A 120 5.94 -24.33 -7.95
C ASP A 120 5.28 -25.68 -8.16
N VAL A 121 3.98 -25.74 -7.95
CA VAL A 121 3.13 -26.91 -8.17
C VAL A 121 1.99 -26.64 -9.16
N TYR A 122 1.84 -25.38 -9.62
CA TYR A 122 0.70 -24.93 -10.40
C TYR A 122 0.96 -24.79 -11.90
N SER A 123 2.23 -24.64 -12.31
CA SER A 123 2.56 -24.55 -13.73
C SER A 123 3.22 -25.83 -14.26
N HIS A 124 3.10 -26.08 -15.57
CA HIS A 124 3.86 -27.15 -16.22
C HIS A 124 5.24 -26.69 -16.68
N THR A 125 5.44 -25.38 -16.88
CA THR A 125 6.68 -24.79 -17.39
C THR A 125 7.75 -24.60 -16.33
N ALA A 126 7.36 -24.45 -15.06
CA ALA A 126 8.26 -24.25 -13.92
C ALA A 126 8.01 -25.26 -12.77
N TYR A 127 7.32 -26.36 -13.04
CA TYR A 127 6.97 -27.36 -12.03
C TYR A 127 8.20 -27.85 -11.23
N GLY A 128 8.11 -27.80 -9.92
CA GLY A 128 9.20 -28.17 -9.01
C GLY A 128 10.28 -27.10 -8.83
N SER A 129 10.22 -25.98 -9.57
CA SER A 129 11.16 -24.86 -9.37
C SER A 129 10.98 -24.22 -8.02
N PHE A 130 12.08 -23.69 -7.47
CA PHE A 130 12.03 -22.93 -6.23
C PHE A 130 11.16 -21.68 -6.39
N TRP A 131 10.22 -21.52 -5.45
CA TRP A 131 9.33 -20.37 -5.34
C TRP A 131 9.53 -19.72 -3.98
N PRO A 132 10.16 -18.51 -3.91
CA PRO A 132 10.35 -17.80 -2.64
C PRO A 132 9.03 -17.17 -2.19
N ASN A 133 8.07 -18.03 -1.78
CA ASN A 133 6.75 -17.58 -1.35
C ASN A 133 6.85 -16.75 -0.06
N HIS A 134 7.02 -15.44 -0.24
CA HIS A 134 7.14 -14.45 0.84
C HIS A 134 5.79 -13.88 1.30
N GLU A 135 4.69 -14.30 0.66
CA GLU A 135 3.32 -13.87 0.97
C GLU A 135 2.51 -14.97 1.69
N TRP A 136 3.13 -16.09 2.01
CA TRP A 136 2.51 -17.31 2.52
C TRP A 136 1.51 -17.07 3.67
N LEU A 137 1.84 -16.18 4.63
CA LEU A 137 0.98 -15.90 5.77
C LEU A 137 -0.28 -15.13 5.34
N ALA A 138 -0.14 -14.16 4.42
CA ALA A 138 -1.27 -13.44 3.87
C ALA A 138 -2.19 -14.36 3.07
N GLU A 139 -1.64 -15.28 2.28
CA GLU A 139 -2.39 -16.29 1.51
C GLU A 139 -3.21 -17.19 2.42
N VAL A 140 -2.61 -17.69 3.51
CA VAL A 140 -3.29 -18.52 4.51
C VAL A 140 -4.40 -17.73 5.22
N ILE A 141 -4.14 -16.46 5.59
CA ILE A 141 -5.15 -15.59 6.22
C ILE A 141 -6.31 -15.32 5.24
N TYR A 142 -6.03 -15.02 3.98
CA TYR A 142 -7.06 -14.80 2.96
C TYR A 142 -7.90 -16.06 2.73
N TYR A 143 -7.27 -17.24 2.69
CA TYR A 143 -8.01 -18.48 2.60
C TYR A 143 -8.87 -18.75 3.85
N ALA A 144 -8.39 -18.44 5.05
CA ALA A 144 -9.20 -18.51 6.26
C ALA A 144 -10.44 -17.59 6.16
N MET A 145 -10.29 -16.36 5.66
CA MET A 145 -11.41 -15.43 5.40
C MET A 145 -12.37 -16.00 4.35
N TYR A 146 -11.82 -16.58 3.27
CA TYR A 146 -12.62 -17.24 2.25
C TYR A 146 -13.46 -18.40 2.83
N ARG A 147 -12.88 -19.22 3.69
CA ARG A 147 -13.63 -20.30 4.38
C ARG A 147 -14.76 -19.79 5.26
N PHE A 148 -14.58 -18.61 5.85
CA PHE A 148 -15.58 -18.02 6.75
C PHE A 148 -16.76 -17.40 6.00
N GLY A 149 -16.56 -16.78 4.83
CA GLY A 149 -17.64 -16.07 4.14
C GLY A 149 -17.41 -15.88 2.63
N GLY A 150 -16.61 -16.73 1.99
CA GLY A 150 -16.34 -16.68 0.55
C GLY A 150 -15.55 -15.44 0.13
N LEU A 151 -15.58 -15.12 -1.16
CA LEU A 151 -14.92 -13.94 -1.72
C LEU A 151 -15.39 -12.61 -1.09
N PRO A 152 -16.69 -12.41 -0.73
CA PRO A 152 -17.10 -11.20 -0.02
C PRO A 152 -16.34 -10.96 1.29
N MET A 153 -16.03 -12.02 2.05
CA MET A 153 -15.28 -11.89 3.30
C MET A 153 -13.81 -11.54 3.04
N VAL A 154 -13.21 -12.04 1.96
CA VAL A 154 -11.85 -11.67 1.53
C VAL A 154 -11.78 -10.17 1.21
N THR A 155 -12.74 -9.67 0.41
CA THR A 155 -12.86 -8.23 0.10
C THR A 155 -13.09 -7.38 1.35
N LEU A 156 -13.98 -7.81 2.26
CA LEU A 156 -14.24 -7.09 3.51
C LEU A 156 -12.99 -7.02 4.39
N PHE A 157 -12.23 -8.10 4.48
CA PHE A 157 -11.00 -8.15 5.25
C PHE A 157 -9.91 -7.23 4.65
N ALA A 158 -9.69 -7.28 3.33
CA ALA A 158 -8.78 -6.36 2.65
C ALA A 158 -9.20 -4.89 2.85
N THR A 159 -10.51 -4.60 2.74
CA THR A 159 -11.09 -3.28 3.04
C THR A 159 -10.75 -2.83 4.46
N ALA A 160 -10.86 -3.74 5.45
CA ALA A 160 -10.53 -3.42 6.84
C ALA A 160 -9.04 -3.07 7.04
N LEU A 161 -8.12 -3.77 6.35
CA LEU A 161 -6.70 -3.45 6.37
C LEU A 161 -6.43 -2.05 5.78
N ILE A 162 -7.00 -1.75 4.61
CA ILE A 162 -6.85 -0.46 3.91
C ILE A 162 -7.44 0.67 4.77
N ALA A 163 -8.68 0.49 5.26
CA ALA A 163 -9.34 1.45 6.14
C ALA A 163 -8.56 1.66 7.45
N GLY A 164 -7.98 0.60 8.01
CA GLY A 164 -7.11 0.68 9.18
C GLY A 164 -5.89 1.58 8.96
N GLY A 165 -5.23 1.47 7.82
CA GLY A 165 -4.13 2.35 7.41
C GLY A 165 -4.59 3.82 7.31
N TRP A 166 -5.72 4.08 6.63
CA TRP A 166 -6.29 5.44 6.52
C TRP A 166 -6.80 5.99 7.85
N ALA A 167 -7.26 5.14 8.77
CA ALA A 167 -7.60 5.56 10.13
C ALA A 167 -6.38 6.08 10.90
N ILE A 168 -5.22 5.45 10.72
CA ILE A 168 -3.97 5.94 11.29
C ILE A 168 -3.56 7.27 10.63
N THR A 169 -3.70 7.41 9.30
CA THR A 169 -3.49 8.67 8.57
C THR A 169 -4.36 9.78 9.16
N TRP A 170 -5.67 9.55 9.29
CA TRP A 170 -6.60 10.51 9.90
C TRP A 170 -6.20 10.88 11.34
N ARG A 171 -5.81 9.91 12.14
CA ARG A 171 -5.41 10.11 13.55
C ARG A 171 -4.10 10.88 13.72
N LEU A 172 -3.21 10.82 12.73
CA LEU A 172 -1.94 11.57 12.74
C LEU A 172 -2.09 12.98 12.16
N ALA A 173 -3.10 13.22 11.34
CA ALA A 173 -3.37 14.53 10.75
C ALA A 173 -3.74 15.56 11.82
N LYS A 174 -3.30 16.80 11.63
CA LYS A 174 -3.48 17.92 12.58
C LYS A 174 -4.17 19.08 11.90
N GLY A 175 -4.94 19.86 12.65
CA GLY A 175 -5.57 21.10 12.20
C GLY A 175 -7.08 21.03 12.05
N PRO A 176 -7.74 22.05 11.43
CA PRO A 176 -9.19 22.10 11.27
C PRO A 176 -9.70 20.88 10.48
N VAL A 177 -10.70 20.19 11.04
CA VAL A 177 -11.21 18.93 10.50
C VAL A 177 -11.63 18.99 9.02
N ARG A 178 -12.18 20.12 8.57
CA ARG A 178 -12.54 20.35 7.16
C ARG A 178 -11.34 20.30 6.23
N ALA A 179 -10.21 20.86 6.67
CA ALA A 179 -9.00 20.85 5.86
C ALA A 179 -8.34 19.46 5.88
N VAL A 180 -8.35 18.77 7.02
CA VAL A 180 -7.91 17.36 7.11
C VAL A 180 -8.77 16.49 6.19
N PHE A 181 -10.10 16.66 6.23
CA PHE A 181 -11.03 15.97 5.33
C PHE A 181 -10.70 16.24 3.86
N ALA A 182 -10.56 17.51 3.47
CA ALA A 182 -10.29 17.87 2.07
C ALA A 182 -8.97 17.26 1.55
N TRP A 183 -7.88 17.34 2.34
CA TRP A 183 -6.60 16.75 1.97
C TRP A 183 -6.68 15.22 1.90
N THR A 184 -7.38 14.58 2.83
CA THR A 184 -7.57 13.13 2.83
C THR A 184 -8.41 12.71 1.63
N ALA A 185 -9.55 13.36 1.37
CA ALA A 185 -10.42 13.06 0.24
C ALA A 185 -9.68 13.21 -1.11
N LEU A 186 -8.87 14.28 -1.26
CA LEU A 186 -8.05 14.47 -2.45
C LEU A 186 -7.01 13.36 -2.63
N ALA A 187 -6.39 12.90 -1.55
CA ALA A 187 -5.39 11.84 -1.57
C ALA A 187 -5.99 10.45 -1.83
N LEU A 188 -7.26 10.21 -1.42
CA LEU A 188 -7.94 8.93 -1.67
C LEU A 188 -8.07 8.62 -3.16
N VAL A 189 -8.28 9.63 -4.02
CA VAL A 189 -8.50 9.43 -5.45
C VAL A 189 -7.34 8.70 -6.12
N PRO A 190 -6.08 9.21 -6.11
CA PRO A 190 -4.96 8.48 -6.70
C PRO A 190 -4.52 7.26 -5.88
N ALA A 191 -4.82 7.20 -4.58
CA ALA A 191 -4.45 6.06 -3.75
C ALA A 191 -5.34 4.84 -3.98
N SER A 192 -6.60 5.04 -4.44
CA SER A 192 -7.57 3.95 -4.61
C SER A 192 -7.36 3.09 -5.86
N LEU A 193 -6.47 3.49 -6.77
CA LEU A 193 -6.24 2.78 -8.04
C LEU A 193 -5.78 1.32 -7.85
N TRP A 194 -5.18 0.99 -6.69
CA TRP A 194 -4.57 -0.30 -6.40
C TRP A 194 -5.08 -0.88 -5.07
N TRP A 195 -6.40 -0.87 -4.86
CA TRP A 195 -7.02 -1.36 -3.61
C TRP A 195 -7.67 -2.75 -3.75
N GLU A 196 -7.13 -3.55 -4.64
CA GLU A 196 -7.56 -4.93 -4.81
C GLU A 196 -7.33 -5.77 -3.53
N PRO A 197 -8.12 -6.83 -3.32
CA PRO A 197 -7.95 -7.74 -2.17
C PRO A 197 -6.74 -8.67 -2.37
N ARG A 198 -5.52 -8.12 -2.24
CA ARG A 198 -4.23 -8.82 -2.39
C ARG A 198 -3.34 -8.54 -1.17
N PRO A 199 -2.24 -9.30 -0.95
CA PRO A 199 -1.32 -9.14 0.19
C PRO A 199 -0.76 -7.72 0.37
N HIS A 200 -0.68 -6.89 -0.67
CA HIS A 200 -0.25 -5.50 -0.56
C HIS A 200 -1.13 -4.67 0.39
N ALA A 201 -2.40 -5.05 0.63
CA ALA A 201 -3.27 -4.39 1.62
C ALA A 201 -2.68 -4.43 3.04
N PHE A 202 -1.97 -5.51 3.40
CA PHE A 202 -1.20 -5.57 4.65
C PHE A 202 -0.12 -4.49 4.71
N SER A 203 0.56 -4.24 3.57
CA SER A 203 1.59 -3.20 3.52
C SER A 203 1.02 -1.81 3.74
N LEU A 204 -0.17 -1.48 3.23
CA LEU A 204 -0.82 -0.19 3.50
C LEU A 204 -1.07 0.02 4.99
N LEU A 205 -1.52 -1.01 5.70
CA LEU A 205 -1.69 -0.96 7.15
C LEU A 205 -0.34 -0.84 7.88
N PHE A 206 0.65 -1.67 7.51
CA PHE A 206 1.93 -1.74 8.23
C PHE A 206 2.84 -0.54 7.96
N VAL A 207 2.78 0.09 6.79
CA VAL A 207 3.39 1.40 6.50
C VAL A 207 2.93 2.41 7.54
N MET A 208 1.62 2.56 7.70
CA MET A 208 1.08 3.56 8.62
C MET A 208 1.25 3.17 10.09
N THR A 209 1.21 1.88 10.41
CA THR A 209 1.53 1.39 11.76
C THR A 209 2.98 1.71 12.12
N THR A 210 3.93 1.47 11.20
CA THR A 210 5.35 1.80 11.41
C THR A 210 5.54 3.30 11.61
N VAL A 211 4.95 4.13 10.75
CA VAL A 211 4.98 5.60 10.90
C VAL A 211 4.39 6.03 12.24
N PHE A 212 3.24 5.48 12.63
CA PHE A 212 2.60 5.79 13.90
C PHE A 212 3.49 5.44 15.10
N LEU A 213 4.10 4.27 15.10
CA LEU A 213 4.99 3.83 16.18
C LEU A 213 6.24 4.72 16.27
N LEU A 214 6.82 5.13 15.14
CA LEU A 214 7.95 6.06 15.07
C LEU A 214 7.57 7.44 15.62
N VAL A 215 6.46 8.02 15.17
CA VAL A 215 5.94 9.32 15.60
C VAL A 215 5.61 9.32 17.08
N ARG A 216 5.00 8.24 17.60
CA ARG A 216 4.64 8.07 19.00
C ARG A 216 5.79 7.54 19.87
N ARG A 217 6.98 7.31 19.28
CA ARG A 217 8.17 6.78 19.98
C ARG A 217 7.95 5.43 20.66
N ARG A 218 7.05 4.60 20.09
CA ARG A 218 6.74 3.25 20.58
C ARG A 218 7.61 2.19 19.90
N TYR A 219 8.90 2.39 19.93
CA TYR A 219 9.90 1.65 19.14
C TYR A 219 9.92 0.13 19.41
N LEU A 220 9.62 -0.30 20.65
CA LEU A 220 9.66 -1.72 21.02
C LEU A 220 8.65 -2.60 20.28
N TRP A 221 7.61 -2.00 19.68
CA TRP A 221 6.61 -2.73 18.88
C TRP A 221 7.03 -2.91 17.42
N LEU A 222 8.07 -2.20 16.96
CA LEU A 222 8.51 -2.28 15.56
C LEU A 222 8.94 -3.70 15.15
N PRO A 223 9.77 -4.44 15.92
CA PRO A 223 10.14 -5.80 15.53
C PRO A 223 8.93 -6.72 15.35
N LEU A 224 7.89 -6.59 16.18
CA LEU A 224 6.66 -7.38 16.04
C LEU A 224 5.91 -7.05 14.73
N VAL A 225 5.87 -5.78 14.34
CA VAL A 225 5.28 -5.37 13.05
C VAL A 225 6.09 -5.97 11.90
N PHE A 226 7.43 -5.92 11.96
CA PHE A 226 8.31 -6.39 10.89
C PHE A 226 8.28 -7.90 10.72
N VAL A 227 8.17 -8.69 11.82
CA VAL A 227 8.03 -10.15 11.69
C VAL A 227 6.74 -10.54 10.97
N VAL A 228 5.62 -9.89 11.30
CA VAL A 228 4.34 -10.19 10.63
C VAL A 228 4.38 -9.70 9.17
N TRP A 229 4.89 -8.50 8.95
CA TRP A 229 4.94 -7.90 7.61
C TRP A 229 5.80 -8.71 6.64
N ALA A 230 6.99 -9.15 7.05
CA ALA A 230 7.91 -9.95 6.23
C ALA A 230 7.32 -11.30 5.80
N ASN A 231 6.37 -11.85 6.57
CA ASN A 231 5.64 -13.08 6.24
C ASN A 231 4.36 -12.83 5.42
N CYS A 232 3.90 -11.56 5.33
CA CYS A 232 2.68 -11.22 4.61
C CYS A 232 2.94 -10.60 3.22
N HIS A 233 4.02 -9.81 3.04
CA HIS A 233 4.24 -9.11 1.76
C HIS A 233 5.64 -8.51 1.65
N GLY A 234 6.24 -8.60 0.47
CA GLY A 234 7.56 -8.02 0.14
C GLY A 234 7.66 -6.50 0.32
N GLY A 235 6.54 -5.79 0.44
CA GLY A 235 6.48 -4.36 0.78
C GLY A 235 7.15 -3.98 2.11
N VAL A 236 7.55 -4.96 2.94
CA VAL A 236 8.36 -4.73 4.15
C VAL A 236 9.69 -4.01 3.84
N LEU A 237 10.22 -4.13 2.61
CA LEU A 237 11.40 -3.37 2.19
C LEU A 237 11.14 -1.85 2.20
N LEU A 238 9.94 -1.41 1.81
CA LEU A 238 9.53 -0.01 1.98
C LEU A 238 9.44 0.35 3.48
N GLY A 239 9.07 -0.60 4.33
CA GLY A 239 9.09 -0.47 5.78
C GLY A 239 10.49 -0.13 6.32
N PHE A 240 11.54 -0.74 5.78
CA PHE A 240 12.93 -0.43 6.15
C PHE A 240 13.36 0.98 5.71
N VAL A 241 12.89 1.47 4.57
CA VAL A 241 13.10 2.86 4.14
C VAL A 241 12.48 3.83 5.15
N ILE A 242 11.24 3.57 5.56
CA ILE A 242 10.51 4.37 6.57
C ILE A 242 11.21 4.28 7.93
N LEU A 243 11.62 3.07 8.33
CA LEU A 243 12.33 2.83 9.59
C LEU A 243 13.64 3.63 9.64
N ALA A 244 14.44 3.55 8.58
CA ALA A 244 15.71 4.28 8.47
C ALA A 244 15.51 5.80 8.56
N ALA A 245 14.50 6.34 7.86
CA ALA A 245 14.16 7.76 7.94
C ALA A 245 13.76 8.20 9.36
N GLY A 246 12.88 7.43 10.02
CA GLY A 246 12.40 7.77 11.36
C GLY A 246 13.48 7.61 12.45
N LEU A 247 14.28 6.55 12.39
CA LEU A 247 15.41 6.35 13.30
C LEU A 247 16.54 7.36 13.03
N GLY A 248 16.73 7.76 11.77
CA GLY A 248 17.64 8.83 11.39
C GLY A 248 17.28 10.16 12.07
N VAL A 249 16.02 10.58 12.03
CA VAL A 249 15.54 11.77 12.74
C VAL A 249 15.79 11.64 14.25
N ARG A 250 15.50 10.47 14.84
CA ARG A 250 15.78 10.22 16.26
C ARG A 250 17.26 10.41 16.60
N THR A 251 18.15 9.85 15.78
CA THR A 251 19.60 9.92 15.97
C THR A 251 20.11 11.36 15.83
N LEU A 252 19.61 12.12 14.85
CA LEU A 252 19.98 13.52 14.65
C LEU A 252 19.53 14.41 15.83
N MET A 253 18.34 14.15 16.40
CA MET A 253 17.83 14.91 17.54
C MET A 253 18.43 14.50 18.87
N ALA A 254 18.93 13.28 19.01
CA ALA A 254 19.52 12.75 20.24
C ALA A 254 20.75 11.87 19.91
N PRO A 255 21.88 12.48 19.46
CA PRO A 255 23.04 11.73 19.00
C PRO A 255 23.64 10.79 20.06
N ARG A 256 23.52 11.12 21.33
CA ARG A 256 24.06 10.30 22.44
C ARG A 256 23.42 8.92 22.56
N VAL A 257 22.22 8.72 21.99
CA VAL A 257 21.48 7.45 22.05
C VAL A 257 21.36 6.75 20.70
N TRP A 258 22.28 7.02 19.75
CA TRP A 258 22.32 6.43 18.42
C TRP A 258 22.28 4.88 18.47
N TRP A 259 22.97 4.29 19.46
CA TRP A 259 23.02 2.84 19.66
C TRP A 259 21.63 2.22 19.89
N GLN A 260 20.70 2.95 20.52
CA GLN A 260 19.30 2.49 20.68
C GLN A 260 18.60 2.41 19.32
N ALA A 261 18.84 3.37 18.44
CA ALA A 261 18.30 3.32 17.08
C ALA A 261 18.90 2.14 16.31
N ALA A 262 20.20 1.89 16.45
CA ALA A 262 20.89 0.76 15.85
C ALA A 262 20.32 -0.59 16.36
N LEU A 263 20.10 -0.73 17.68
CA LEU A 263 19.49 -1.94 18.27
C LEU A 263 18.07 -2.17 17.79
N ILE A 264 17.26 -1.12 17.67
CA ILE A 264 15.89 -1.22 17.13
C ILE A 264 15.95 -1.66 15.66
N GLY A 265 16.81 -1.03 14.86
CA GLY A 265 17.01 -1.41 13.47
C GLY A 265 17.45 -2.86 13.32
N LEU A 266 18.44 -3.30 14.09
CA LEU A 266 18.89 -4.69 14.13
C LEU A 266 17.76 -5.64 14.54
N GLY A 267 16.97 -5.28 15.57
CA GLY A 267 15.81 -6.06 15.99
C GLY A 267 14.77 -6.23 14.89
N CYS A 268 14.53 -5.20 14.07
CA CYS A 268 13.63 -5.28 12.91
C CYS A 268 14.22 -6.16 11.79
N VAL A 269 15.54 -6.09 11.55
CA VAL A 269 16.23 -6.95 10.56
C VAL A 269 16.12 -8.41 10.99
N LEU A 270 16.44 -8.73 12.25
CA LEU A 270 16.32 -10.09 12.78
C LEU A 270 14.87 -10.59 12.75
N ALA A 271 13.91 -9.72 13.08
CA ALA A 271 12.49 -10.04 13.00
C ALA A 271 12.05 -10.38 11.56
N ALA A 272 12.48 -9.61 10.55
CA ALA A 272 12.18 -9.89 9.16
C ALA A 272 12.88 -11.15 8.61
N THR A 273 13.92 -11.64 9.27
CA THR A 273 14.58 -12.91 8.94
C THR A 273 13.75 -14.12 9.43
N ALA A 274 12.82 -13.90 10.36
CA ALA A 274 11.95 -14.96 10.90
C ALA A 274 10.81 -15.30 9.92
N THR A 275 11.19 -15.78 8.73
CA THR A 275 10.33 -16.28 7.66
C THR A 275 10.77 -17.69 7.26
N PRO A 276 9.96 -18.47 6.52
CA PRO A 276 10.38 -19.76 5.98
C PRO A 276 11.63 -19.71 5.11
N LEU A 277 11.94 -18.53 4.54
CA LEU A 277 13.16 -18.30 3.76
C LEU A 277 14.40 -18.08 4.63
N GLY A 278 14.25 -17.74 5.93
CA GLY A 278 15.37 -17.45 6.81
C GLY A 278 16.27 -16.33 6.27
N LEU A 279 17.60 -16.57 6.28
CA LEU A 279 18.57 -15.60 5.76
C LEU A 279 18.45 -15.36 4.26
N SER A 280 17.97 -16.32 3.47
CA SER A 280 17.77 -16.15 2.03
C SER A 280 16.67 -15.12 1.68
N PHE A 281 15.83 -14.74 2.64
CA PHE A 281 14.90 -13.63 2.50
C PHE A 281 15.58 -12.37 1.95
N TRP A 282 16.78 -12.03 2.45
CA TRP A 282 17.52 -10.83 2.09
C TRP A 282 18.16 -10.87 0.69
N THR A 283 18.22 -12.05 0.09
CA THR A 283 18.69 -12.22 -1.30
C THR A 283 17.53 -12.44 -2.26
N GLU A 284 16.55 -13.24 -1.87
CA GLU A 284 15.46 -13.62 -2.78
C GLU A 284 14.46 -12.48 -3.00
N ILE A 285 14.08 -11.72 -1.96
CA ILE A 285 13.11 -10.62 -2.15
C ILE A 285 13.66 -9.48 -3.03
N PRO A 286 14.92 -9.01 -2.84
CA PRO A 286 15.51 -8.08 -3.82
C PRO A 286 15.65 -8.66 -5.23
N LYS A 287 15.94 -9.96 -5.40
CA LYS A 287 15.95 -10.61 -6.72
C LYS A 287 14.57 -10.59 -7.37
N SER A 288 13.50 -10.90 -6.62
CA SER A 288 12.13 -10.79 -7.08
C SER A 288 11.83 -9.39 -7.60
N LEU A 289 12.20 -8.35 -6.85
CA LEU A 289 12.06 -6.95 -7.30
C LEU A 289 12.84 -6.63 -8.58
N MET A 290 14.02 -7.20 -8.77
CA MET A 290 14.80 -6.99 -10.00
C MET A 290 14.19 -7.73 -11.21
N ARG A 291 13.55 -8.89 -11.01
CA ARG A 291 12.85 -9.65 -12.07
C ARG A 291 11.63 -8.91 -12.63
N ILE A 292 11.02 -8.03 -11.87
CA ILE A 292 9.87 -7.20 -12.29
C ILE A 292 10.16 -6.44 -13.59
N HIS A 293 11.40 -6.02 -13.82
CA HIS A 293 11.80 -5.37 -15.07
C HIS A 293 11.79 -6.30 -16.31
N SER A 294 11.64 -7.60 -16.10
CA SER A 294 11.56 -8.58 -17.19
C SER A 294 10.17 -8.68 -17.83
N TYR A 295 9.16 -8.13 -17.19
CA TYR A 295 7.78 -8.11 -17.67
C TYR A 295 7.14 -6.73 -17.42
N PRO A 296 6.44 -6.14 -18.42
CA PRO A 296 5.80 -4.84 -18.29
C PRO A 296 4.52 -4.94 -17.43
N ILE A 297 4.68 -4.79 -16.13
CA ILE A 297 3.55 -4.80 -15.19
C ILE A 297 3.14 -3.37 -14.89
N ASP A 298 1.85 -3.06 -15.07
CA ASP A 298 1.32 -1.70 -14.96
C ASP A 298 1.55 -1.06 -13.59
N GLU A 299 1.47 -1.83 -12.51
CA GLU A 299 1.67 -1.29 -11.15
C GLU A 299 3.11 -0.84 -10.86
N TRP A 300 4.09 -1.25 -11.69
CA TRP A 300 5.50 -0.85 -11.56
C TRP A 300 5.91 0.28 -12.51
N ARG A 301 5.01 0.72 -13.38
CA ARG A 301 5.24 1.90 -14.22
C ARG A 301 5.28 3.19 -13.39
N ARG A 302 5.86 4.24 -13.95
CA ARG A 302 5.81 5.57 -13.35
C ARG A 302 4.40 6.16 -13.45
N PRO A 303 3.97 6.96 -12.43
CA PRO A 303 2.71 7.69 -12.51
C PRO A 303 2.65 8.59 -13.75
N ASN A 304 1.58 8.47 -14.53
CA ASN A 304 1.38 9.21 -15.78
C ASN A 304 0.75 10.58 -15.49
N VAL A 305 1.41 11.66 -15.87
CA VAL A 305 0.90 13.03 -15.69
C VAL A 305 -0.30 13.37 -16.57
N MET A 306 -0.58 12.56 -17.62
CA MET A 306 -1.73 12.73 -18.50
C MET A 306 -2.99 12.04 -17.98
N ASP A 307 -2.86 11.15 -16.98
CA ASP A 307 -3.99 10.55 -16.29
C ASP A 307 -4.44 11.48 -15.16
N VAL A 308 -5.72 11.87 -15.15
CA VAL A 308 -6.27 12.83 -14.19
C VAL A 308 -6.17 12.34 -12.74
N HIS A 309 -6.29 11.02 -12.52
CA HIS A 309 -6.19 10.45 -11.17
C HIS A 309 -4.74 10.50 -10.68
N GLU A 310 -3.78 10.15 -11.54
CA GLU A 310 -2.37 10.14 -11.20
C GLU A 310 -1.77 11.56 -11.17
N LEU A 311 -2.32 12.51 -11.94
CA LEU A 311 -1.97 13.92 -11.87
C LEU A 311 -2.16 14.50 -10.47
N LEU A 312 -3.21 14.07 -9.74
CA LEU A 312 -3.44 14.51 -8.36
C LEU A 312 -2.30 14.12 -7.42
N PHE A 313 -1.67 12.96 -7.64
CA PHE A 313 -0.45 12.60 -6.90
C PHE A 313 0.66 13.63 -7.12
N TRP A 314 0.92 14.03 -8.38
CA TRP A 314 1.95 15.02 -8.69
C TRP A 314 1.66 16.37 -8.06
N VAL A 315 0.40 16.81 -8.10
CA VAL A 315 -0.04 18.05 -7.46
C VAL A 315 0.22 18.01 -5.95
N ILE A 316 -0.13 16.92 -5.27
CA ILE A 316 0.08 16.77 -3.82
C ILE A 316 1.59 16.69 -3.51
N ALA A 317 2.37 15.94 -4.29
CA ALA A 317 3.81 15.80 -4.09
C ALA A 317 4.55 17.14 -4.26
N ILE A 318 4.22 17.90 -5.32
CA ILE A 318 4.78 19.24 -5.56
C ILE A 318 4.36 20.21 -4.43
N ALA A 319 3.07 20.20 -4.04
CA ALA A 319 2.58 21.04 -2.95
C ALA A 319 3.28 20.71 -1.62
N PHE A 320 3.50 19.43 -1.33
CA PHE A 320 4.24 18.98 -0.14
C PHE A 320 5.69 19.48 -0.17
N CYS A 321 6.43 19.21 -1.23
CA CYS A 321 7.84 19.62 -1.37
C CYS A 321 7.97 21.15 -1.36
N GLY A 322 7.12 21.87 -2.09
CA GLY A 322 7.12 23.34 -2.11
C GLY A 322 6.82 23.96 -0.75
N THR A 323 5.85 23.39 -0.01
CA THR A 323 5.53 23.86 1.34
C THR A 323 6.66 23.57 2.32
N LEU A 324 7.25 22.37 2.26
CA LEU A 324 8.39 22.00 3.09
C LEU A 324 9.59 22.91 2.83
N PHE A 325 9.91 23.20 1.56
CA PHE A 325 10.97 24.10 1.17
C PHE A 325 10.73 25.54 1.67
N ARG A 326 9.52 26.07 1.51
CA ARG A 326 9.16 27.41 2.02
C ARG A 326 9.32 27.51 3.53
N LYS A 327 9.00 26.44 4.25
CA LYS A 327 9.03 26.39 5.72
C LYS A 327 10.35 25.82 6.30
N ARG A 328 11.35 25.51 5.49
CA ARG A 328 12.61 24.90 5.93
C ARG A 328 13.30 25.61 7.10
N ARG A 329 13.20 26.96 7.15
CA ARG A 329 13.79 27.78 8.22
C ARG A 329 13.07 27.62 9.57
N THR A 330 11.82 27.19 9.57
CA THR A 330 11.01 26.98 10.79
C THR A 330 11.04 25.54 11.28
N LEU A 331 11.66 24.62 10.52
CA LEU A 331 11.72 23.20 10.89
C LEU A 331 12.60 22.93 12.11
N SER A 332 13.56 23.79 12.42
CA SER A 332 14.41 23.65 13.62
C SER A 332 13.61 23.69 14.93
N GLY A 333 12.43 24.33 14.93
CA GLY A 333 11.50 24.36 16.07
C GLY A 333 10.36 23.34 15.98
N ALA A 334 10.34 22.47 14.97
CA ALA A 334 9.27 21.49 14.81
C ALA A 334 9.37 20.36 15.84
N ALA A 335 8.22 19.82 16.23
CA ALA A 335 8.19 18.65 17.12
C ALA A 335 8.84 17.43 16.43
N ALA A 336 9.51 16.58 17.20
CA ALA A 336 10.19 15.40 16.67
C ALA A 336 9.26 14.48 15.86
N GLY A 337 7.99 14.34 16.27
CA GLY A 337 6.99 13.56 15.53
C GLY A 337 6.68 14.15 14.16
N ASP A 338 6.65 15.47 14.02
CA ASP A 338 6.42 16.15 12.74
C ASP A 338 7.64 16.00 11.82
N LEU A 339 8.87 16.15 12.36
CA LEU A 339 10.10 15.87 11.60
C LEU A 339 10.16 14.42 11.12
N THR A 340 9.70 13.47 11.95
CA THR A 340 9.60 12.06 11.54
C THR A 340 8.63 11.89 10.38
N LEU A 341 7.44 12.52 10.41
CA LEU A 341 6.48 12.49 9.28
C LEU A 341 7.09 13.05 8.00
N TYR A 342 7.79 14.20 8.08
CA TYR A 342 8.42 14.82 6.90
C TYR A 342 9.52 13.93 6.32
N ALA A 343 10.36 13.37 7.17
CA ALA A 343 11.44 12.47 6.76
C ALA A 343 10.91 11.19 6.12
N CYS A 344 9.88 10.56 6.71
CA CYS A 344 9.25 9.37 6.15
C CYS A 344 8.58 9.66 4.79
N ALA A 345 7.85 10.78 4.66
CA ALA A 345 7.24 11.18 3.39
C ALA A 345 8.30 11.43 2.31
N LEU A 346 9.38 12.17 2.64
CA LEU A 346 10.50 12.39 1.71
C LEU A 346 11.21 11.11 1.30
N ALA A 347 11.37 10.16 2.22
CA ALA A 347 12.04 8.88 1.94
C ALA A 347 11.20 7.96 1.03
N VAL A 348 9.87 8.02 1.15
CA VAL A 348 8.95 7.22 0.32
C VAL A 348 8.68 7.88 -1.03
N LEU A 349 8.77 9.20 -1.16
CA LEU A 349 8.47 9.93 -2.40
C LEU A 349 9.22 9.40 -3.64
N PRO A 350 10.55 9.13 -3.61
CA PRO A 350 11.24 8.57 -4.77
C PRO A 350 10.65 7.24 -5.24
N THR A 351 10.23 6.38 -4.32
CA THR A 351 9.63 5.08 -4.67
C THR A 351 8.25 5.26 -5.33
N ALA A 352 7.49 6.27 -4.92
CA ALA A 352 6.20 6.61 -5.53
C ALA A 352 6.35 7.24 -6.92
N ILE A 353 7.42 8.00 -7.16
CA ILE A 353 7.76 8.53 -8.50
C ILE A 353 8.17 7.41 -9.46
N LEU A 354 8.80 6.36 -8.95
CA LEU A 354 9.31 5.24 -9.76
C LEU A 354 8.23 4.19 -10.05
N ALA A 355 7.27 3.98 -9.13
CA ALA A 355 6.25 2.95 -9.26
C ALA A 355 4.90 3.43 -8.71
N VAL A 356 3.87 3.37 -9.55
CA VAL A 356 2.52 3.88 -9.23
C VAL A 356 1.92 3.18 -8.00
N ARG A 357 2.25 1.91 -7.74
CA ARG A 357 1.80 1.16 -6.55
C ARG A 357 2.24 1.78 -5.21
N ASN A 358 3.31 2.58 -5.21
CA ASN A 358 3.81 3.26 -4.01
C ASN A 358 3.18 4.65 -3.79
N VAL A 359 2.30 5.10 -4.70
CA VAL A 359 1.55 6.36 -4.57
C VAL A 359 0.67 6.35 -3.31
N GLY A 360 -0.07 5.26 -3.09
CA GLY A 360 -0.89 5.09 -1.89
C GLY A 360 -0.11 5.23 -0.58
N PRO A 361 0.95 4.46 -0.34
CA PRO A 361 1.85 4.59 0.81
C PRO A 361 2.39 6.01 1.02
N PHE A 362 2.85 6.66 -0.05
CA PHE A 362 3.32 8.05 0.03
C PHE A 362 2.21 9.00 0.50
N LEU A 363 1.03 8.94 -0.12
CA LEU A 363 -0.08 9.84 0.17
C LEU A 363 -0.60 9.67 1.61
N MET A 364 -0.65 8.44 2.10
CA MET A 364 -1.03 8.15 3.48
C MET A 364 -0.10 8.85 4.50
N ILE A 365 1.21 8.97 4.20
CA ILE A 365 2.18 9.68 5.03
C ILE A 365 2.16 11.19 4.74
N ALA A 366 2.00 11.58 3.48
CA ALA A 366 2.05 12.98 3.05
C ALA A 366 0.88 13.80 3.60
N VAL A 367 -0.32 13.23 3.75
CA VAL A 367 -1.49 13.92 4.31
C VAL A 367 -1.23 14.45 5.73
N PRO A 368 -0.86 13.64 6.73
CA PRO A 368 -0.56 14.16 8.06
C PRO A 368 0.68 15.07 8.08
N ALA A 369 1.68 14.80 7.23
CA ALA A 369 2.84 15.68 7.09
C ALA A 369 2.43 17.07 6.57
N MET A 370 1.60 17.13 5.51
CA MET A 370 1.13 18.38 4.92
C MET A 370 0.23 19.16 5.89
N THR A 371 -0.70 18.49 6.55
CA THR A 371 -1.61 19.13 7.49
C THR A 371 -0.87 19.74 8.69
N SER A 372 0.18 19.07 9.19
CA SER A 372 1.03 19.62 10.25
C SER A 372 1.85 20.83 9.78
N LEU A 373 2.30 20.86 8.52
CA LEU A 373 3.03 21.99 7.95
C LEU A 373 2.14 23.23 7.75
N VAL A 374 0.91 23.03 7.29
CA VAL A 374 0.04 24.14 6.83
C VAL A 374 -0.84 24.68 7.95
N LEU A 375 -1.36 23.80 8.81
CA LEU A 375 -2.55 24.10 9.64
C LEU A 375 -2.26 24.44 11.10
N VAL A 376 -1.09 24.13 11.64
CA VAL A 376 -0.75 24.34 13.07
C VAL A 376 -0.90 25.80 13.53
N ARG A 377 -0.80 26.80 12.62
CA ARG A 377 -0.98 28.22 12.97
C ARG A 377 -2.44 28.68 13.03
N ARG A 378 -3.42 27.90 12.56
CA ARG A 378 -4.83 28.31 12.49
C ARG A 378 -5.72 27.85 13.65
N GLU A 379 -5.19 27.13 14.63
CA GLU A 379 -5.98 26.63 15.76
C GLU A 379 -6.66 27.73 16.61
N ARG A 380 -6.16 28.96 16.59
CA ARG A 380 -6.76 30.09 17.34
C ARG A 380 -8.06 30.64 16.75
N ALA A 381 -8.47 30.21 15.57
CA ALA A 381 -9.65 30.71 14.89
C ALA A 381 -10.71 29.62 14.61
N ALA A 382 -10.65 28.49 15.30
CA ALA A 382 -11.73 27.50 15.22
C ALA A 382 -13.02 28.12 15.76
N ARG A 383 -13.83 28.69 14.85
CA ARG A 383 -15.24 28.99 15.14
C ARG A 383 -15.84 27.73 15.75
N ARG A 384 -16.55 27.86 16.87
CA ARG A 384 -17.40 26.79 17.40
C ARG A 384 -18.29 26.33 16.26
N GLU A 385 -17.95 25.19 15.65
CA GLU A 385 -18.77 24.61 14.58
C GLU A 385 -20.13 24.28 15.17
N THR A 386 -21.18 24.77 14.53
CA THR A 386 -22.56 24.51 15.00
C THR A 386 -22.82 23.01 14.84
N GLN A 387 -22.91 22.30 15.95
CA GLN A 387 -23.19 20.87 15.94
C GLN A 387 -24.67 20.66 15.58
N ARG A 388 -24.91 19.80 14.58
CA ARG A 388 -26.25 19.37 14.15
C ARG A 388 -26.36 17.86 14.25
N PRO A 389 -26.40 17.27 15.47
CA PRO A 389 -26.21 15.84 15.68
C PRO A 389 -27.25 14.98 14.96
N LEU A 390 -28.52 15.37 14.94
CA LEU A 390 -29.59 14.63 14.24
C LEU A 390 -29.41 14.67 12.72
N LEU A 391 -29.04 15.80 12.16
CA LEU A 391 -28.75 15.91 10.73
C LEU A 391 -27.51 15.08 10.37
N ASN A 392 -26.44 15.17 11.16
CA ASN A 392 -25.25 14.36 10.96
C ASN A 392 -25.60 12.86 10.99
N LEU A 393 -26.38 12.42 11.99
CA LEU A 393 -26.83 11.03 12.08
C LEU A 393 -27.64 10.61 10.85
N ALA A 394 -28.62 11.42 10.45
CA ALA A 394 -29.48 11.13 9.29
C ALA A 394 -28.65 10.97 8.01
N VAL A 395 -27.72 11.90 7.73
CA VAL A 395 -26.88 11.83 6.53
C VAL A 395 -25.92 10.63 6.59
N MET A 396 -25.27 10.37 7.76
CA MET A 396 -24.39 9.21 7.92
C MET A 396 -25.13 7.90 7.69
N SER A 397 -26.34 7.75 8.27
CA SER A 397 -27.16 6.54 8.10
C SER A 397 -27.63 6.37 6.66
N SER A 398 -28.11 7.44 6.02
CA SER A 398 -28.52 7.40 4.62
C SER A 398 -27.36 7.04 3.69
N ALA A 399 -26.17 7.62 3.92
CA ALA A 399 -24.97 7.29 3.15
C ALA A 399 -24.53 5.84 3.37
N ALA A 400 -24.58 5.34 4.61
CA ALA A 400 -24.24 3.94 4.92
C ALA A 400 -25.21 2.97 4.24
N ILE A 401 -26.53 3.28 4.27
CA ILE A 401 -27.55 2.49 3.58
C ILE A 401 -27.30 2.51 2.07
N ALA A 402 -27.06 3.69 1.48
CA ALA A 402 -26.79 3.82 0.05
C ALA A 402 -25.54 3.01 -0.38
N VAL A 403 -24.42 3.11 0.36
CA VAL A 403 -23.20 2.33 0.09
C VAL A 403 -23.50 0.82 0.17
N THR A 404 -24.19 0.38 1.23
CA THR A 404 -24.55 -1.03 1.40
C THR A 404 -25.43 -1.52 0.26
N MET A 405 -26.46 -0.74 -0.12
CA MET A 405 -27.37 -1.09 -1.23
C MET A 405 -26.62 -1.16 -2.56
N THR A 406 -25.71 -0.22 -2.82
CA THR A 406 -24.90 -0.21 -4.04
C THR A 406 -24.02 -1.45 -4.12
N ILE A 407 -23.30 -1.79 -3.03
CA ILE A 407 -22.48 -3.01 -2.98
C ILE A 407 -23.33 -4.26 -3.18
N VAL A 408 -24.42 -4.41 -2.43
CA VAL A 408 -25.31 -5.58 -2.55
C VAL A 408 -25.92 -5.68 -3.95
N TRP A 409 -26.30 -4.55 -4.54
CA TRP A 409 -26.81 -4.53 -5.92
C TRP A 409 -25.73 -4.94 -6.91
N ALA A 410 -24.51 -4.42 -6.77
CA ALA A 410 -23.37 -4.79 -7.61
C ALA A 410 -23.08 -6.29 -7.57
N TYR A 411 -23.06 -6.88 -6.38
CA TYR A 411 -22.81 -8.31 -6.20
C TYR A 411 -23.95 -9.19 -6.73
N ARG A 412 -25.21 -8.73 -6.65
CA ARG A 412 -26.36 -9.50 -7.15
C ARG A 412 -26.51 -9.45 -8.66
N ASN A 413 -26.10 -8.37 -9.29
CA ASN A 413 -26.30 -8.18 -10.74
C ASN A 413 -25.06 -8.54 -11.56
N GLU A 414 -24.07 -9.20 -10.95
CA GLU A 414 -22.86 -9.69 -11.61
C GLU A 414 -22.27 -8.63 -12.55
N ILE A 415 -22.02 -7.41 -12.00
CA ILE A 415 -21.45 -6.33 -12.80
C ILE A 415 -20.18 -6.84 -13.49
N PRO A 416 -20.01 -6.64 -14.81
CA PRO A 416 -18.94 -7.27 -15.59
C PRO A 416 -17.52 -7.06 -15.03
N HIS A 417 -17.29 -5.95 -14.31
CA HIS A 417 -15.98 -5.65 -13.69
C HIS A 417 -15.78 -6.26 -12.29
N LEU A 418 -16.83 -6.93 -11.72
CA LEU A 418 -16.75 -7.65 -10.44
C LEU A 418 -16.67 -9.17 -10.63
N HIS A 419 -16.25 -9.66 -11.77
CA HIS A 419 -16.26 -11.07 -12.15
C HIS A 419 -15.79 -12.03 -11.04
N TRP A 420 -16.75 -12.69 -10.37
CA TRP A 420 -16.50 -13.67 -9.31
C TRP A 420 -16.23 -15.06 -9.85
N ALA A 421 -16.61 -15.32 -11.11
CA ALA A 421 -16.38 -16.57 -11.82
C ALA A 421 -15.97 -16.26 -13.27
N PRO A 422 -14.76 -15.73 -13.49
CA PRO A 422 -14.34 -15.26 -14.81
C PRO A 422 -14.13 -16.40 -15.81
N VAL A 423 -14.06 -17.67 -15.36
CA VAL A 423 -13.96 -18.83 -16.26
C VAL A 423 -15.34 -19.47 -16.37
N PRO A 424 -16.00 -19.40 -17.55
CA PRO A 424 -17.31 -20.00 -17.75
C PRO A 424 -17.31 -21.53 -17.57
N ALA A 425 -18.37 -22.08 -16.99
CA ALA A 425 -18.48 -23.53 -16.79
C ALA A 425 -18.36 -24.33 -18.10
N SER A 426 -18.88 -23.79 -19.21
CA SER A 426 -18.77 -24.38 -20.55
C SER A 426 -17.31 -24.37 -21.06
N ALA A 427 -16.53 -23.32 -20.76
CA ALA A 427 -15.11 -23.30 -21.05
C ALA A 427 -14.33 -24.36 -20.23
N LEU A 428 -14.69 -24.57 -18.95
CA LEU A 428 -14.10 -25.63 -18.13
C LEU A 428 -14.38 -27.03 -18.71
N VAL A 429 -15.59 -27.26 -19.22
CA VAL A 429 -15.93 -28.52 -19.90
C VAL A 429 -15.07 -28.69 -21.17
N ALA A 430 -14.89 -27.63 -21.94
CA ALA A 430 -14.01 -27.67 -23.13
C ALA A 430 -12.54 -27.92 -22.76
N LEU A 431 -12.05 -27.30 -21.69
CA LEU A 431 -10.71 -27.57 -21.15
C LEU A 431 -10.52 -29.03 -20.72
N GLY A 432 -11.58 -29.71 -20.29
CA GLY A 432 -11.57 -31.14 -20.02
C GLY A 432 -11.19 -32.01 -21.23
N GLN A 433 -11.34 -31.50 -22.46
CA GLN A 433 -10.96 -32.18 -23.69
C GLN A 433 -9.52 -31.87 -24.15
N CYS A 434 -8.83 -30.99 -23.46
CA CYS A 434 -7.44 -30.60 -23.73
C CYS A 434 -6.44 -31.62 -23.20
N PRO A 435 -5.31 -31.83 -23.88
CA PRO A 435 -4.12 -32.48 -23.31
C PRO A 435 -3.54 -31.69 -22.13
N ASP A 436 -2.54 -32.27 -21.43
CA ASP A 436 -2.04 -31.73 -20.17
C ASP A 436 -1.37 -30.33 -20.30
N ASN A 437 -0.64 -30.06 -21.37
CA ASN A 437 0.07 -28.79 -21.53
C ASN A 437 -0.82 -27.74 -22.20
N LEU A 438 -1.32 -26.85 -21.36
CA LEU A 438 -2.21 -25.75 -21.75
C LEU A 438 -1.39 -24.46 -21.89
N TYR A 439 -1.62 -23.69 -22.97
CA TYR A 439 -1.19 -22.31 -23.05
C TYR A 439 -2.27 -21.36 -22.54
N ASN A 440 -1.88 -20.47 -21.65
CA ASN A 440 -2.67 -19.33 -21.19
C ASN A 440 -1.77 -18.10 -21.07
N ARG A 441 -2.35 -16.91 -21.10
CA ARG A 441 -1.61 -15.67 -20.84
C ARG A 441 -1.34 -15.51 -19.35
N TYR A 442 -0.44 -14.57 -19.04
CA TYR A 442 -0.02 -14.21 -17.69
C TYR A 442 -1.21 -13.87 -16.78
N ASP A 443 -2.10 -13.00 -17.26
CA ASP A 443 -3.21 -12.50 -16.48
C ASP A 443 -4.29 -13.57 -16.22
N GLU A 444 -4.48 -14.55 -17.11
CA GLU A 444 -5.50 -15.58 -16.97
C GLU A 444 -5.05 -16.77 -16.10
N GLY A 445 -3.75 -16.93 -15.89
CA GLY A 445 -3.20 -18.05 -15.14
C GLY A 445 -3.77 -18.17 -13.73
N GLY A 446 -3.90 -17.05 -13.03
CA GLY A 446 -4.47 -17.03 -11.67
C GLY A 446 -5.91 -17.52 -11.60
N TYR A 447 -6.74 -17.23 -12.61
CA TYR A 447 -8.10 -17.76 -12.73
C TYR A 447 -8.11 -19.27 -12.90
N LEU A 448 -7.26 -19.80 -13.79
CA LEU A 448 -7.18 -21.22 -14.04
C LEU A 448 -6.67 -21.99 -12.83
N VAL A 449 -5.69 -21.48 -12.11
CA VAL A 449 -5.16 -22.08 -10.87
C VAL A 449 -6.28 -22.31 -9.85
N TRP A 450 -7.29 -21.44 -9.80
CA TRP A 450 -8.40 -21.57 -8.87
C TRP A 450 -9.59 -22.38 -9.44
N PHE A 451 -10.04 -22.05 -10.67
CA PHE A 451 -11.26 -22.61 -11.26
C PHE A 451 -11.03 -23.92 -12.01
N ALA A 452 -9.82 -24.17 -12.49
CA ALA A 452 -9.41 -25.41 -13.16
C ALA A 452 -8.26 -26.11 -12.40
N PRO A 453 -8.48 -26.51 -11.12
CA PRO A 453 -7.41 -26.95 -10.21
C PRO A 453 -6.65 -28.20 -10.66
N ASP A 454 -7.23 -28.99 -11.56
CA ASP A 454 -6.62 -30.20 -12.13
C ASP A 454 -5.76 -29.90 -13.35
N ARG A 455 -5.68 -28.63 -13.77
CA ARG A 455 -4.88 -28.20 -14.91
C ARG A 455 -3.69 -27.37 -14.45
N LYS A 456 -2.51 -27.69 -14.98
CA LYS A 456 -1.32 -26.86 -14.80
C LYS A 456 -1.30 -25.77 -15.85
N VAL A 457 -1.06 -24.55 -15.41
CA VAL A 457 -0.99 -23.38 -16.28
C VAL A 457 0.35 -23.28 -17.00
N PHE A 458 0.42 -22.52 -18.08
CA PHE A 458 1.68 -22.16 -18.72
C PHE A 458 2.47 -21.19 -17.82
N LEU A 459 1.82 -20.12 -17.35
CA LEU A 459 2.35 -19.17 -16.38
C LEU A 459 1.20 -18.40 -15.71
N ASP A 460 1.51 -17.70 -14.62
CA ASP A 460 0.58 -16.87 -13.86
C ASP A 460 1.29 -15.68 -13.22
N GLY A 461 0.56 -14.86 -12.42
CA GLY A 461 1.03 -13.62 -11.81
C GLY A 461 2.16 -13.74 -10.78
N ARG A 462 2.60 -14.92 -10.39
CA ARG A 462 3.63 -15.11 -9.35
C ARG A 462 5.04 -14.63 -9.74
N GLN A 463 5.39 -14.67 -11.02
CA GLN A 463 6.70 -14.30 -11.62
C GLN A 463 7.92 -15.07 -11.09
N ASP A 464 8.06 -15.21 -9.77
CA ASP A 464 9.26 -15.73 -9.10
C ASP A 464 9.71 -17.12 -9.57
N PRO A 465 8.81 -18.11 -9.79
CA PRO A 465 9.23 -19.43 -10.24
C PRO A 465 9.65 -19.46 -11.73
N TYR A 466 9.27 -18.43 -12.52
CA TYR A 466 9.44 -18.47 -13.96
C TYR A 466 10.80 -17.95 -14.42
N PRO A 467 11.50 -18.66 -15.32
CA PRO A 467 12.73 -18.16 -15.90
C PRO A 467 12.47 -16.98 -16.87
N PRO A 468 13.41 -16.02 -16.98
CA PRO A 468 13.23 -14.84 -17.84
C PRO A 468 12.99 -15.19 -19.32
N ASP A 469 13.49 -16.32 -19.79
CA ASP A 469 13.31 -16.80 -21.16
C ASP A 469 11.85 -17.11 -21.47
N LEU A 470 11.18 -17.80 -20.52
CA LEU A 470 9.75 -18.09 -20.63
C LEU A 470 8.92 -16.81 -20.73
N MET A 471 9.25 -15.82 -19.91
CA MET A 471 8.57 -14.51 -19.96
C MET A 471 8.78 -13.80 -21.29
N ARG A 472 10.00 -13.86 -21.86
CA ARG A 472 10.27 -13.30 -23.19
C ARG A 472 9.52 -14.03 -24.30
N ASP A 473 9.47 -15.36 -24.24
CA ASP A 473 8.71 -16.16 -25.21
C ASP A 473 7.22 -15.82 -25.15
N HIS A 474 6.66 -15.68 -23.91
CA HIS A 474 5.27 -15.25 -23.71
C HIS A 474 4.99 -13.88 -24.34
N ILE A 475 5.83 -12.86 -24.08
CA ILE A 475 5.67 -11.52 -24.66
C ILE A 475 5.71 -11.58 -26.19
N ARG A 476 6.61 -12.38 -26.76
CA ARG A 476 6.69 -12.55 -28.23
C ARG A 476 5.43 -13.18 -28.80
N MET A 477 4.87 -14.20 -28.15
CA MET A 477 3.65 -14.87 -28.62
C MET A 477 2.44 -13.93 -28.60
N GLU A 478 2.34 -13.06 -27.58
CA GLU A 478 1.22 -12.11 -27.44
C GLU A 478 1.42 -10.80 -28.23
N THR A 479 2.54 -10.66 -28.95
CA THR A 479 2.76 -9.52 -29.82
C THR A 479 2.20 -9.83 -31.23
N VAL A 480 1.60 -8.84 -31.89
CA VAL A 480 1.11 -8.99 -33.28
C VAL A 480 2.24 -9.44 -34.21
N GLY A 481 2.05 -10.54 -34.92
CA GLY A 481 3.07 -11.15 -35.79
C GLY A 481 4.12 -11.98 -35.02
N GLY A 482 3.96 -12.22 -33.73
CA GLY A 482 4.85 -13.08 -32.94
C GLY A 482 4.81 -14.54 -33.39
N ASP A 483 5.95 -15.23 -33.33
CA ASP A 483 6.04 -16.66 -33.64
C ASP A 483 5.76 -17.51 -32.41
N TYR A 484 4.59 -18.12 -32.37
CA TYR A 484 4.20 -19.06 -31.29
C TYR A 484 4.75 -20.47 -31.54
N LYS A 485 5.04 -20.89 -32.79
CA LYS A 485 5.32 -22.30 -33.17
C LYS A 485 6.53 -22.87 -32.45
N ALA A 486 7.61 -22.11 -32.39
CA ALA A 486 8.83 -22.55 -31.72
C ALA A 486 8.62 -22.71 -30.19
N ALA A 487 7.88 -21.81 -29.57
CA ALA A 487 7.56 -21.88 -28.17
C ALA A 487 6.58 -23.03 -27.86
N PHE A 488 5.52 -23.20 -28.64
CA PHE A 488 4.56 -24.29 -28.48
C PHE A 488 5.23 -25.66 -28.63
N SER A 489 6.10 -25.80 -29.64
CA SER A 489 6.91 -27.03 -29.80
C SER A 489 7.84 -27.26 -28.59
N ARG A 490 8.53 -26.22 -28.12
CA ARG A 490 9.44 -26.31 -26.93
C ARG A 490 8.73 -26.77 -25.68
N TYR A 491 7.53 -26.24 -25.41
CA TYR A 491 6.78 -26.51 -24.19
C TYR A 491 5.71 -27.62 -24.35
N GLY A 492 5.61 -28.24 -25.53
CA GLY A 492 4.65 -29.31 -25.82
C GLY A 492 3.20 -28.85 -25.70
N ILE A 493 2.86 -27.68 -26.24
CA ILE A 493 1.54 -27.08 -26.10
C ILE A 493 0.63 -27.56 -27.22
N HIS A 494 -0.49 -28.16 -26.85
CA HIS A 494 -1.51 -28.72 -27.73
C HIS A 494 -2.91 -28.16 -27.48
N CYS A 495 -3.03 -27.25 -26.50
CA CYS A 495 -4.28 -26.59 -26.17
C CYS A 495 -4.01 -25.17 -25.69
N ALA A 496 -4.96 -24.25 -25.92
CA ALA A 496 -4.87 -22.88 -25.48
C ALA A 496 -6.19 -22.38 -24.92
N TYR A 497 -6.12 -21.66 -23.78
CA TYR A 497 -7.22 -20.89 -23.20
C TYR A 497 -6.83 -19.41 -23.23
N LEU A 498 -7.53 -18.63 -24.03
CA LEU A 498 -7.14 -17.26 -24.35
C LEU A 498 -8.35 -16.32 -24.34
N PRO A 499 -8.16 -15.03 -24.05
CA PRO A 499 -9.14 -14.01 -24.38
C PRO A 499 -9.42 -14.00 -25.88
N ALA A 500 -10.68 -13.83 -26.28
CA ALA A 500 -11.07 -13.80 -27.68
C ALA A 500 -10.36 -12.72 -28.52
N VAL A 501 -9.87 -11.67 -27.87
CA VAL A 501 -9.11 -10.55 -28.48
C VAL A 501 -7.61 -10.80 -28.56
N SER A 502 -7.10 -11.93 -28.06
CA SER A 502 -5.66 -12.23 -28.12
C SER A 502 -5.19 -12.38 -29.56
N PRO A 503 -4.06 -11.75 -29.96
CA PRO A 503 -3.46 -11.93 -31.28
C PRO A 503 -3.16 -13.40 -31.59
N THR A 504 -2.81 -14.19 -30.60
CA THR A 504 -2.51 -15.61 -30.74
C THR A 504 -3.73 -16.41 -31.18
N VAL A 505 -4.95 -16.05 -30.82
CA VAL A 505 -6.19 -16.72 -31.27
C VAL A 505 -6.30 -16.70 -32.82
N ALA A 506 -6.07 -15.54 -33.44
CA ALA A 506 -6.13 -15.42 -34.89
C ALA A 506 -5.08 -16.31 -35.58
N GLN A 507 -3.86 -16.36 -35.03
CA GLN A 507 -2.77 -17.18 -35.56
C GLN A 507 -3.06 -18.68 -35.44
N LEU A 508 -3.58 -19.14 -34.32
CA LEU A 508 -3.93 -20.55 -34.09
C LEU A 508 -5.06 -20.97 -35.00
N SER A 509 -6.11 -20.15 -35.13
CA SER A 509 -7.25 -20.44 -36.00
C SER A 509 -6.84 -20.57 -37.49
N THR A 510 -5.95 -19.68 -37.99
CA THR A 510 -5.42 -19.77 -39.34
C THR A 510 -4.48 -20.96 -39.58
N SER A 511 -3.92 -21.51 -38.50
CA SER A 511 -3.04 -22.69 -38.52
C SER A 511 -3.77 -24.02 -38.42
N GLY A 512 -5.11 -24.00 -38.44
CA GLY A 512 -5.93 -25.20 -38.42
C GLY A 512 -6.30 -25.74 -37.06
N TRP A 513 -6.07 -24.97 -35.99
CA TRP A 513 -6.50 -25.36 -34.62
C TRP A 513 -8.04 -25.39 -34.53
N LYS A 514 -8.55 -26.41 -33.86
CA LYS A 514 -9.98 -26.61 -33.67
C LYS A 514 -10.47 -25.78 -32.49
N THR A 515 -11.52 -24.99 -32.67
CA THR A 515 -12.20 -24.28 -31.56
C THR A 515 -13.09 -25.26 -30.84
N LEU A 516 -12.82 -25.46 -29.53
CA LEU A 516 -13.62 -26.29 -28.61
C LEU A 516 -14.69 -25.46 -27.90
N TYR A 517 -14.38 -24.18 -27.66
CA TYR A 517 -15.27 -23.21 -27.01
C TYR A 517 -14.97 -21.79 -27.52
N HIS A 518 -16.02 -20.99 -27.65
CA HIS A 518 -15.90 -19.58 -27.98
C HIS A 518 -17.10 -18.80 -27.44
N ASP A 519 -16.84 -17.69 -26.75
CA ASP A 519 -17.82 -16.66 -26.42
C ASP A 519 -17.24 -15.25 -26.70
N SER A 520 -17.89 -14.20 -26.20
CA SER A 520 -17.42 -12.81 -26.38
C SER A 520 -16.11 -12.50 -25.65
N GLN A 521 -15.71 -13.31 -24.67
CA GLN A 521 -14.54 -13.07 -23.83
C GLN A 521 -13.44 -14.13 -24.00
N TRP A 522 -13.80 -15.41 -24.19
CA TRP A 522 -12.89 -16.55 -24.09
C TRP A 522 -12.95 -17.48 -25.27
N VAL A 523 -11.82 -18.07 -25.59
CA VAL A 523 -11.70 -19.13 -26.61
C VAL A 523 -10.84 -20.25 -26.04
N VAL A 524 -11.30 -21.50 -26.26
CA VAL A 524 -10.51 -22.72 -26.05
C VAL A 524 -10.19 -23.32 -27.40
N LEU A 525 -8.90 -23.46 -27.69
CA LEU A 525 -8.40 -24.00 -28.98
C LEU A 525 -7.57 -25.25 -28.72
N ARG A 526 -7.61 -26.21 -29.63
CA ARG A 526 -6.81 -27.44 -29.63
C ARG A 526 -6.25 -27.68 -31.05
N ASP A 527 -5.00 -28.21 -31.16
CA ASP A 527 -4.37 -28.63 -32.41
C ASP A 527 -5.00 -29.87 -33.04
#